data_ba7dd5bf13b55a633b923cc702d42d42
#
_entry.id   ba7dd5bf13b55a633b923cc702d42d42
#
_cell.length_a   1.000
_cell.length_b   1.000
_cell.length_c   1.000
_cell.angle_alpha   90.00
_cell.angle_beta   90.00
_cell.angle_gamma   90.00
#
_symmetry.space_group_name_H-M   'P 1'
#
loop_
_entity.id
_entity.type
_entity.pdbx_description
1 polymer ?
#
loop_
_entity_poly.entity_id
_entity_poly.type
_entity_poly.pdbx_seq_one_letter_code
_entity_poly.pdbx_strand_id
1 'polypeptide(L)' 'MQQVCHRCKQKFSSAELIQVSLSAEGEFAPWTEERIAWYRSRWKKLPRLVWLCGNCYHAAQVR' A
#
# COMPACT_ATOMS: atom_id res chain seq x y z
N MET A 1 -3.37 -10.10 -13.93
CA MET A 1 -2.21 -10.58 -13.18
C MET A 1 -2.58 -10.75 -11.71
N GLN A 2 -2.06 -11.79 -11.09
CA GLN A 2 -2.28 -12.02 -9.67
C GLN A 2 -1.13 -11.46 -8.86
N GLN A 3 -1.47 -10.90 -7.71
CA GLN A 3 -0.49 -10.39 -6.75
C GLN A 3 -0.76 -11.03 -5.40
N VAL A 4 0.22 -11.00 -4.53
CA VAL A 4 0.11 -11.58 -3.19
C VAL A 4 -0.12 -10.45 -2.18
N CYS A 5 -1.12 -10.64 -1.32
CA CYS A 5 -1.34 -9.71 -0.21
C CYS A 5 -0.12 -9.75 0.72
N HIS A 6 0.41 -8.59 1.07
CA HIS A 6 1.61 -8.49 1.92
C HIS A 6 1.39 -9.06 3.32
N ARG A 7 0.16 -8.98 3.82
CA ARG A 7 -0.13 -9.38 5.21
C ARG A 7 -0.57 -10.82 5.34
N CYS A 8 -1.56 -11.25 4.56
CA CYS A 8 -2.09 -12.62 4.66
C CYS A 8 -1.42 -13.60 3.71
N LYS A 9 -0.64 -13.12 2.75
CA LYS A 9 0.13 -13.93 1.81
C LYS A 9 -0.70 -14.77 0.84
N GLN A 10 -1.97 -14.44 0.69
CA GLN A 10 -2.85 -15.11 -0.27
C GLN A 10 -2.80 -14.38 -1.61
N LYS A 11 -3.06 -15.12 -2.69
CA LYS A 11 -3.06 -14.57 -4.04
C LYS A 11 -4.43 -13.97 -4.36
N PHE A 12 -4.42 -12.80 -4.96
CA PHE A 12 -5.63 -12.10 -5.40
C PHE A 12 -5.39 -11.51 -6.78
N SER A 13 -6.47 -11.17 -7.49
CA SER A 13 -6.31 -10.39 -8.69
C SER A 13 -5.92 -8.95 -8.31
N SER A 14 -5.18 -8.28 -9.20
CA SER A 14 -4.71 -6.92 -8.88
C SER A 14 -5.87 -5.94 -8.63
N ALA A 15 -7.05 -6.22 -9.18
CA ALA A 15 -8.24 -5.39 -8.96
C ALA A 15 -8.79 -5.51 -7.54
N GLU A 16 -8.48 -6.59 -6.83
CA GLU A 16 -8.95 -6.82 -5.46
C GLU A 16 -7.98 -6.30 -4.41
N LEU A 17 -6.80 -5.87 -4.82
CA LEU A 17 -5.76 -5.43 -3.92
C LEU A 17 -5.69 -3.91 -3.89
N ILE A 18 -5.33 -3.37 -2.73
CA ILE A 18 -5.17 -1.95 -2.50
C ILE A 18 -3.69 -1.67 -2.27
N GLN A 19 -3.13 -0.76 -3.06
CA GLN A 19 -1.73 -0.38 -2.89
C GLN A 19 -1.60 0.60 -1.74
N VAL A 20 -0.64 0.31 -0.84
CA VAL A 20 -0.38 1.15 0.33
C VAL A 20 1.12 1.35 0.49
N SER A 21 1.50 2.43 1.16
CA SER A 21 2.89 2.66 1.53
C SER A 21 3.15 2.05 2.90
N LEU A 22 4.34 1.47 3.06
CA LEU A 22 4.77 0.87 4.32
C LEU A 22 5.91 1.71 4.90
N SER A 23 5.70 2.25 6.09
CA SER A 23 6.71 3.05 6.77
C SER A 23 7.77 2.16 7.42
N ALA A 24 8.87 2.79 7.85
CA ALA A 24 9.93 2.07 8.56
C ALA A 24 9.44 1.50 9.89
N GLU A 25 8.42 2.11 10.49
CA GLU A 25 7.81 1.66 11.73
C GLU A 25 6.78 0.54 11.50
N GLY A 26 6.53 0.15 10.26
CA GLY A 26 5.57 -0.88 9.93
C GLY A 26 4.13 -0.40 9.78
N GLU A 27 3.91 0.90 9.69
CA GLU A 27 2.59 1.47 9.50
C GLU A 27 2.23 1.51 8.02
N PHE A 28 0.95 1.26 7.72
CA PHE A 28 0.42 1.35 6.37
C PHE A 28 -0.34 2.65 6.17
N ALA A 29 -0.22 3.24 4.99
CA ALA A 29 -0.97 4.43 4.60
C ALA A 29 -1.44 4.29 3.16
N PRO A 30 -2.65 4.78 2.81
CA PRO A 30 -3.14 4.69 1.43
C PRO A 30 -2.19 5.39 0.46
N TRP A 31 -1.93 4.75 -0.68
CA TRP A 31 -1.09 5.34 -1.72
C TRP A 31 -2.00 6.06 -2.70
N THR A 32 -2.20 7.36 -2.48
CA THR A 32 -3.09 8.20 -3.25
C THR A 32 -2.33 9.11 -4.20
N GLU A 33 -3.05 9.70 -5.16
CA GLU A 33 -2.45 10.65 -6.09
C GLU A 33 -1.87 11.87 -5.36
N GLU A 34 -2.51 12.31 -4.27
CA GLU A 34 -2.00 13.40 -3.47
C GLU A 34 -0.63 13.08 -2.86
N ARG A 35 -0.46 11.87 -2.36
CA ARG A 35 0.82 11.45 -1.80
C ARG A 35 1.88 11.32 -2.89
N ILE A 36 1.51 10.81 -4.05
CA ILE A 36 2.42 10.71 -5.19
C ILE A 36 2.92 12.11 -5.58
N ALA A 37 2.00 13.06 -5.71
CA ALA A 37 2.35 14.44 -6.06
C ALA A 37 3.23 15.08 -4.98
N TRP A 38 2.95 14.81 -3.70
CA TRP A 38 3.76 15.33 -2.60
C TRP A 38 5.21 14.84 -2.70
N TYR A 39 5.42 13.54 -2.93
CA TYR A 39 6.76 12.98 -3.07
C TYR A 39 7.49 13.55 -4.29
N ARG A 40 6.78 13.70 -5.41
CA ARG A 40 7.36 14.26 -6.64
C ARG A 40 7.79 15.71 -6.44
N SER A 41 6.93 16.53 -5.82
CA SER A 41 7.21 17.96 -5.65
C SER A 41 8.37 18.21 -4.68
N ARG A 42 8.65 17.28 -3.79
CA ARG A 42 9.71 17.45 -2.79
C ARG A 42 10.96 16.65 -3.10
N TRP A 43 11.02 15.99 -4.25
CA TRP A 43 12.16 15.17 -4.67
C TRP A 43 12.55 14.13 -3.62
N LYS A 44 11.59 13.62 -2.88
CA LYS A 44 11.85 12.62 -1.84
C LYS A 44 11.85 11.23 -2.45
N LYS A 45 12.62 10.34 -1.83
CA LYS A 45 12.64 8.94 -2.22
C LYS A 45 11.27 8.32 -1.96
N LEU A 46 10.77 7.56 -2.93
CA LEU A 46 9.48 6.89 -2.79
C LEU A 46 9.52 5.89 -1.63
N PRO A 47 8.42 5.78 -0.87
CA PRO A 47 8.33 4.79 0.20
C PRO A 47 8.20 3.39 -0.38
N ARG A 48 8.39 2.39 0.48
CA ARG A 48 8.12 1.01 0.09
C ARG A 48 6.62 0.84 -0.14
N LEU A 49 6.25 0.30 -1.29
CA LEU A 49 4.85 0.07 -1.64
C LEU A 49 4.54 -1.43 -1.57
N VAL A 50 3.41 -1.75 -0.98
CA VAL A 50 2.94 -3.13 -0.85
C VAL A 50 1.45 -3.20 -1.18
N TRP A 51 0.96 -4.42 -1.43
CA TRP A 51 -0.43 -4.67 -1.74
C TRP A 51 -1.12 -5.33 -0.57
N LEU A 52 -2.33 -4.87 -0.23
CA LEU A 52 -3.17 -5.49 0.80
C LEU A 52 -4.53 -5.82 0.20
N CYS A 53 -5.08 -6.98 0.58
CA CYS A 53 -6.47 -7.28 0.25
C CYS A 53 -7.40 -6.44 1.12
N GLY A 54 -8.68 -6.35 0.73
CA GLY A 54 -9.64 -5.52 1.46
C GLY A 54 -9.72 -5.83 2.94
N ASN A 55 -9.72 -7.12 3.29
CA ASN A 55 -9.77 -7.55 4.70
C ASN A 55 -8.54 -7.10 5.47
N CYS A 56 -7.35 -7.29 4.89
CA CYS A 56 -6.11 -6.87 5.55
C CYS A 56 -6.00 -5.36 5.62
N TYR A 57 -6.50 -4.66 4.61
CA TYR A 57 -6.52 -3.19 4.60
C TYR A 57 -7.32 -2.66 5.80
N HIS A 58 -8.53 -3.19 6.01
CA HIS A 58 -9.37 -2.79 7.13
C HIS A 58 -8.78 -3.23 8.48
N ALA A 59 -8.27 -4.45 8.54
CA ALA A 59 -7.71 -4.99 9.78
C ALA A 59 -6.44 -4.24 10.20
N ALA A 60 -5.66 -3.74 9.25
CA ALA A 60 -4.45 -2.99 9.53
C ALA A 60 -4.72 -1.54 9.94
N GLN A 61 -5.97 -1.08 9.90
CA GLN A 61 -6.36 0.30 10.21
C GLN A 61 -5.51 1.30 9.45
N VAL A 62 -5.46 1.12 8.13
CA VAL A 62 -4.68 1.99 7.25
C VAL A 62 -5.17 3.43 7.40
N ARG A 63 -4.24 4.36 7.60
CA ARG A 63 -4.54 5.77 7.84
C ARG A 63 -4.30 6.63 6.63
#